data_e68d3988148800d582459900c123affb
#
_entry.id   e68d3988148800d582459900c123affb
#
_cell.length_a   1.000
_cell.length_b   1.000
_cell.length_c   1.000
_cell.angle_alpha   90.00
_cell.angle_beta   90.00
_cell.angle_gamma   90.00
#
_symmetry.space_group_name_H-M   'P 1'
#
loop_
_entity.id
_entity.type
_entity.pdbx_description
1 polymer ?
#
loop_
_entity_poly.entity_id
_entity_poly.type
_entity_poly.pdbx_seq_one_letter_code
_entity_poly.pdbx_strand_id
1 'polypeptide(L)'
;MVIGLLVYAFISRRGPLGGWDLLFTIEGMAIGQIILGTPIVVAYTATAIEGLDNRLRQTLMTLGASGAKLAMTSLWEARFLVLVAALTAFGRIVGEVGSAMMLGGNIKWHTRTITTAITLETGKGDFALGIALGVILILISLILNISLTFLRRRTQN
;
A
#
# COMPACT_ATOMS: atom_id res chain seq x y z
N MET A 1 3.46 7.23 -10.69
CA MET A 1 4.60 8.02 -11.21
C MET A 1 4.62 9.48 -10.73
N VAL A 2 3.55 10.29 -10.88
CA VAL A 2 3.53 11.71 -10.45
C VAL A 2 3.87 11.88 -8.96
N ILE A 3 3.28 11.06 -8.09
CA ILE A 3 3.59 11.08 -6.65
C ILE A 3 5.07 10.77 -6.40
N GLY A 4 5.65 9.80 -7.12
CA GLY A 4 7.07 9.49 -7.03
C GLY A 4 7.97 10.69 -7.40
N LEU A 5 7.59 11.44 -8.44
CA LEU A 5 8.29 12.67 -8.83
C LEU A 5 8.18 13.77 -7.77
N LEU A 6 6.99 13.96 -7.19
CA LEU A 6 6.79 14.94 -6.12
C LEU A 6 7.63 14.58 -4.89
N VAL A 7 7.57 13.33 -4.44
CA VAL A 7 8.37 12.88 -3.30
C VAL A 7 9.86 12.99 -3.61
N TYR A 8 10.28 12.61 -4.83
CA TYR A 8 11.67 12.80 -5.29
C TYR A 8 12.10 14.25 -5.19
N ALA A 9 11.26 15.19 -5.65
CA ALA A 9 11.57 16.62 -5.57
C ALA A 9 11.74 17.09 -4.11
N PHE A 10 10.95 16.55 -3.18
CA PHE A 10 11.02 16.90 -1.77
C PHE A 10 12.26 16.33 -1.04
N ILE A 11 12.65 15.07 -1.35
CA ILE A 11 13.77 14.38 -0.66
C ILE A 11 15.10 14.47 -1.41
N SER A 12 15.11 15.04 -2.63
CA SER A 12 16.34 15.26 -3.39
C SER A 12 17.22 16.30 -2.69
N ARG A 13 18.52 16.29 -2.97
CA ARG A 13 19.50 17.23 -2.38
C ARG A 13 19.15 18.72 -2.55
N ARG A 14 18.31 19.04 -3.52
CA ARG A 14 17.81 20.42 -3.75
C ARG A 14 16.43 20.66 -3.11
N GLY A 15 15.83 19.63 -2.51
CA GLY A 15 14.53 19.70 -1.86
C GLY A 15 14.63 20.08 -0.37
N PRO A 16 13.49 20.40 0.26
CA PRO A 16 13.46 20.79 1.67
C PRO A 16 13.95 19.71 2.67
N LEU A 17 13.90 18.44 2.29
CA LEU A 17 14.39 17.32 3.08
C LEU A 17 15.73 16.76 2.58
N GLY A 18 16.43 17.48 1.70
CA GLY A 18 17.68 17.03 1.08
C GLY A 18 18.82 16.76 2.07
N GLY A 19 18.80 17.40 3.25
CA GLY A 19 19.81 17.18 4.27
C GLY A 19 19.75 15.81 4.98
N TRP A 20 18.72 15.01 4.71
CA TRP A 20 18.54 13.69 5.34
C TRP A 20 19.08 12.55 4.45
N ASP A 21 19.60 12.85 3.25
CA ASP A 21 20.14 11.90 2.28
C ASP A 21 19.27 10.63 2.08
N LEU A 22 17.95 10.80 2.08
CA LEU A 22 16.96 9.72 1.97
C LEU A 22 16.84 9.14 0.56
N LEU A 23 17.38 9.80 -0.44
CA LEU A 23 17.31 9.35 -1.83
C LEU A 23 18.16 8.08 -2.01
N PHE A 24 17.59 7.10 -2.74
CA PHE A 24 18.22 5.80 -3.00
C PHE A 24 18.40 4.92 -1.74
N THR A 25 17.63 5.20 -0.69
CA THR A 25 17.56 4.38 0.52
C THR A 25 16.22 3.64 0.63
N ILE A 26 16.15 2.63 1.49
CA ILE A 26 14.91 1.89 1.79
C ILE A 26 13.90 2.82 2.45
N GLU A 27 14.37 3.70 3.34
CA GLU A 27 13.55 4.68 4.04
C GLU A 27 12.89 5.67 3.08
N GLY A 28 13.65 6.19 2.10
CA GLY A 28 13.11 7.08 1.07
C GLY A 28 12.07 6.39 0.20
N MET A 29 12.29 5.11 -0.16
CA MET A 29 11.28 4.29 -0.85
C MET A 29 10.02 4.11 0.01
N ALA A 30 10.18 3.78 1.30
CA ALA A 30 9.07 3.57 2.22
C ALA A 30 8.21 4.83 2.36
N ILE A 31 8.83 6.00 2.52
CA ILE A 31 8.13 7.29 2.58
C ILE A 31 7.30 7.51 1.31
N GLY A 32 7.89 7.28 0.14
CA GLY A 32 7.16 7.42 -1.13
C GLY A 32 5.98 6.48 -1.25
N GLN A 33 6.12 5.24 -0.80
CA GLN A 33 5.06 4.24 -0.83
C GLN A 33 3.97 4.52 0.21
N ILE A 34 4.31 5.04 1.39
CA ILE A 34 3.33 5.49 2.39
C ILE A 34 2.49 6.64 1.84
N ILE A 35 3.12 7.65 1.26
CA ILE A 35 2.41 8.79 0.65
C ILE A 35 1.48 8.33 -0.47
N LEU A 36 1.90 7.36 -1.29
CA LEU A 36 1.10 6.79 -2.36
C LEU A 36 -0.06 5.92 -1.83
N GLY A 37 0.19 5.15 -0.78
CA GLY A 37 -0.77 4.23 -0.20
C GLY A 37 -1.82 4.90 0.67
N THR A 38 -1.47 5.99 1.36
CA THR A 38 -2.37 6.67 2.30
C THR A 38 -3.72 7.04 1.69
N PRO A 39 -3.81 7.74 0.53
CA PRO A 39 -5.10 8.08 -0.05
C PRO A 39 -5.92 6.85 -0.44
N ILE A 40 -5.27 5.76 -0.82
CA ILE A 40 -5.93 4.50 -1.18
C ILE A 40 -6.56 3.88 0.07
N VAL A 41 -5.78 3.77 1.16
CA VAL A 41 -6.29 3.22 2.43
C VAL A 41 -7.43 4.08 2.96
N VAL A 42 -7.29 5.39 2.93
CA VAL A 42 -8.35 6.33 3.39
C VAL A 42 -9.63 6.14 2.57
N ALA A 43 -9.54 6.10 1.24
CA ALA A 43 -10.71 5.93 0.38
C ALA A 43 -11.43 4.60 0.64
N TYR A 44 -10.71 3.49 0.68
CA TYR A 44 -11.31 2.18 0.96
C TYR A 44 -11.86 2.07 2.39
N THR A 45 -11.20 2.69 3.38
CA THR A 45 -11.70 2.72 4.76
C THR A 45 -12.97 3.56 4.87
N ALA A 46 -13.03 4.71 4.19
CA ALA A 46 -14.23 5.53 4.13
C ALA A 46 -15.41 4.73 3.54
N THR A 47 -15.21 4.09 2.39
CA THR A 47 -16.23 3.23 1.76
C THR A 47 -16.65 2.08 2.68
N ALA A 48 -15.71 1.49 3.42
CA ALA A 48 -16.00 0.43 4.37
C ALA A 48 -16.91 0.90 5.52
N ILE A 49 -16.66 2.10 6.04
CA ILE A 49 -17.47 2.71 7.10
C ILE A 49 -18.84 3.13 6.57
N GLU A 50 -18.91 3.70 5.37
CA GLU A 50 -20.16 4.08 4.71
C GLU A 50 -21.06 2.85 4.42
N GLY A 51 -20.46 1.69 4.18
CA GLY A 51 -21.16 0.43 4.00
C GLY A 51 -21.69 -0.23 5.27
N LEU A 52 -21.40 0.31 6.46
CA LEU A 52 -21.97 -0.17 7.71
C LEU A 52 -23.48 0.15 7.80
N ASP A 53 -24.23 -0.73 8.47
CA ASP A 53 -25.67 -0.52 8.67
C ASP A 53 -25.92 0.80 9.39
N ASN A 54 -26.76 1.65 8.81
CA ASN A 54 -27.17 2.91 9.41
C ASN A 54 -27.81 2.75 10.81
N ARG A 55 -28.38 1.57 11.08
CA ARG A 55 -28.94 1.24 12.40
C ARG A 55 -27.84 1.21 13.47
N LEU A 56 -26.65 0.71 13.16
CA LEU A 56 -25.51 0.73 14.08
C LEU A 56 -25.19 2.17 14.49
N ARG A 57 -25.09 3.06 13.52
CA ARG A 57 -24.81 4.49 13.78
C ARG A 57 -25.90 5.13 14.64
N GLN A 58 -27.17 4.88 14.34
CA GLN A 58 -28.32 5.39 15.12
C GLN A 58 -28.30 4.84 16.56
N THR A 59 -28.06 3.55 16.74
CA THR A 59 -27.95 2.93 18.07
C THR A 59 -26.81 3.53 18.88
N LEU A 60 -25.64 3.74 18.28
CA LEU A 60 -24.52 4.38 18.96
C LEU A 60 -24.85 5.82 19.38
N MET A 61 -25.56 6.56 18.54
CA MET A 61 -25.99 7.93 18.86
C MET A 61 -27.03 7.96 19.99
N THR A 62 -27.99 7.03 20.03
CA THR A 62 -28.96 6.93 21.12
C THR A 62 -28.30 6.54 22.45
N LEU A 63 -27.19 5.80 22.40
CA LEU A 63 -26.35 5.48 23.57
C LEU A 63 -25.41 6.63 23.98
N GLY A 64 -25.54 7.81 23.36
CA GLY A 64 -24.76 9.00 23.69
C GLY A 64 -23.35 9.02 23.10
N ALA A 65 -23.03 8.15 22.13
CA ALA A 65 -21.77 8.20 21.43
C ALA A 65 -21.77 9.38 20.45
N SER A 66 -20.74 10.23 20.54
CA SER A 66 -20.58 11.37 19.65
C SER A 66 -19.10 11.54 19.22
N GLY A 67 -18.87 12.21 18.11
CA GLY A 67 -17.54 12.59 17.64
C GLY A 67 -16.56 11.40 17.60
N ALA A 68 -15.49 11.48 18.38
CA ALA A 68 -14.40 10.50 18.38
C ALA A 68 -14.83 9.10 18.81
N LYS A 69 -15.76 8.98 19.78
CA LYS A 69 -16.27 7.66 20.21
C LYS A 69 -17.04 6.97 19.09
N LEU A 70 -17.87 7.70 18.37
CA LEU A 70 -18.61 7.16 17.23
C LEU A 70 -17.64 6.69 16.13
N ALA A 71 -16.64 7.51 15.79
CA ALA A 71 -15.63 7.15 14.78
C ALA A 71 -14.84 5.91 15.18
N MET A 72 -14.36 5.83 16.44
CA MET A 72 -13.57 4.71 16.93
C MET A 72 -14.39 3.41 16.95
N THR A 73 -15.64 3.47 17.40
CA THR A 73 -16.52 2.30 17.41
C THR A 73 -16.86 1.84 16.00
N SER A 74 -17.12 2.77 15.08
CA SER A 74 -17.35 2.43 13.66
C SER A 74 -16.12 1.79 13.02
N LEU A 75 -14.91 2.30 13.30
CA LEU A 75 -13.66 1.70 12.85
C LEU A 75 -13.45 0.29 13.42
N TRP A 76 -13.76 0.10 14.71
CA TRP A 76 -13.63 -1.20 15.34
C TRP A 76 -14.61 -2.22 14.76
N GLU A 77 -15.84 -1.82 14.47
CA GLU A 77 -16.83 -2.66 13.80
C GLU A 77 -16.40 -2.98 12.36
N ALA A 78 -15.89 -1.97 11.63
CA ALA A 78 -15.37 -2.12 10.28
C ALA A 78 -13.97 -2.75 10.20
N ARG A 79 -13.33 -3.17 11.32
CA ARG A 79 -11.91 -3.58 11.37
C ARG A 79 -11.50 -4.59 10.29
N PHE A 80 -12.37 -5.54 9.93
CA PHE A 80 -12.08 -6.51 8.88
C PHE A 80 -12.11 -5.89 7.48
N LEU A 81 -13.03 -4.97 7.25
CA LEU A 81 -13.09 -4.22 5.98
C LEU A 81 -11.90 -3.27 5.89
N VAL A 82 -11.48 -2.66 7.00
CA VAL A 82 -10.26 -1.84 7.08
C VAL A 82 -9.02 -2.69 6.79
N LEU A 83 -8.95 -3.92 7.30
CA LEU A 83 -7.88 -4.85 6.97
C LEU A 83 -7.86 -5.16 5.47
N VAL A 84 -9.02 -5.44 4.87
CA VAL A 84 -9.13 -5.65 3.41
C VAL A 84 -8.68 -4.41 2.63
N ALA A 85 -9.04 -3.22 3.11
CA ALA A 85 -8.59 -1.95 2.53
C ALA A 85 -7.06 -1.82 2.57
N ALA A 86 -6.44 -2.08 3.71
CA ALA A 86 -4.98 -2.05 3.88
C ALA A 86 -4.27 -3.04 2.94
N LEU A 87 -4.81 -4.24 2.82
CA LEU A 87 -4.26 -5.29 1.96
C LEU A 87 -4.42 -4.99 0.47
N THR A 88 -5.54 -4.38 0.08
CA THR A 88 -5.74 -3.90 -1.29
C THR A 88 -4.74 -2.78 -1.62
N ALA A 89 -4.54 -1.85 -0.70
CA ALA A 89 -3.53 -0.80 -0.85
C ALA A 89 -2.12 -1.40 -0.93
N PHE A 90 -1.79 -2.39 -0.10
CA PHE A 90 -0.51 -3.09 -0.13
C PHE A 90 -0.26 -3.75 -1.50
N GLY A 91 -1.24 -4.49 -2.04
CA GLY A 91 -1.13 -5.10 -3.38
C GLY A 91 -0.90 -4.06 -4.47
N ARG A 92 -1.54 -2.90 -4.36
CA ARG A 92 -1.37 -1.78 -5.30
C ARG A 92 0.02 -1.15 -5.20
N ILE A 93 0.55 -1.00 -3.97
CA ILE A 93 1.87 -0.43 -3.70
C ILE A 93 2.97 -1.37 -4.18
N VAL A 94 2.86 -2.67 -3.93
CA VAL A 94 3.84 -3.68 -4.38
C VAL A 94 3.98 -3.70 -5.90
N GLY A 95 2.89 -3.44 -6.63
CA GLY A 95 2.92 -3.32 -8.09
C GLY A 95 3.48 -1.99 -8.64
N GLU A 96 3.81 -1.03 -7.80
CA GLU A 96 4.27 0.29 -8.24
C GLU A 96 5.78 0.29 -8.55
N VAL A 97 6.11 0.16 -9.83
CA VAL A 97 7.52 0.12 -10.29
C VAL A 97 8.12 1.52 -10.37
N GLY A 98 7.36 2.49 -10.91
CA GLY A 98 7.91 3.79 -11.28
C GLY A 98 8.41 4.60 -10.08
N SER A 99 7.62 4.70 -9.01
CA SER A 99 8.03 5.39 -7.79
C SER A 99 9.17 4.65 -7.09
N ALA A 100 9.14 3.31 -7.04
CA ALA A 100 10.19 2.51 -6.46
C ALA A 100 11.54 2.70 -7.19
N MET A 101 11.54 2.76 -8.52
CA MET A 101 12.75 3.04 -9.30
C MET A 101 13.28 4.45 -9.08
N MET A 102 12.40 5.46 -9.02
CA MET A 102 12.79 6.86 -8.84
C MET A 102 13.40 7.11 -7.46
N LEU A 103 12.79 6.55 -6.41
CA LEU A 103 13.20 6.81 -5.03
C LEU A 103 14.31 5.87 -4.57
N GLY A 104 14.29 4.61 -5.05
CA GLY A 104 15.23 3.57 -4.64
C GLY A 104 16.43 3.37 -5.58
N GLY A 105 16.35 3.80 -6.85
CA GLY A 105 17.44 3.63 -7.82
C GLY A 105 17.73 2.19 -8.24
N ASN A 106 16.89 1.21 -7.84
CA ASN A 106 17.03 -0.22 -8.18
C ASN A 106 18.43 -0.79 -7.88
N ILE A 107 19.03 -0.45 -6.73
CA ILE A 107 20.38 -0.85 -6.34
C ILE A 107 20.36 -2.31 -5.89
N LYS A 108 21.20 -3.15 -6.51
CA LYS A 108 21.33 -4.59 -6.17
C LYS A 108 21.69 -4.77 -4.70
N TRP A 109 21.00 -5.68 -4.01
CA TRP A 109 21.16 -5.99 -2.59
C TRP A 109 20.76 -4.88 -1.61
N HIS A 110 20.21 -3.75 -2.09
CA HIS A 110 19.82 -2.65 -1.23
C HIS A 110 18.37 -2.22 -1.45
N THR A 111 18.05 -1.64 -2.61
CA THR A 111 16.72 -1.09 -2.90
C THR A 111 15.98 -1.81 -4.03
N ARG A 112 16.55 -2.88 -4.57
CA ARG A 112 15.94 -3.66 -5.64
C ARG A 112 14.77 -4.46 -5.14
N THR A 113 13.58 -4.24 -5.72
CA THR A 113 12.38 -5.05 -5.52
C THR A 113 12.21 -6.04 -6.66
N ILE A 114 11.31 -7.03 -6.50
CA ILE A 114 11.00 -8.00 -7.56
C ILE A 114 10.48 -7.25 -8.81
N THR A 115 9.60 -6.27 -8.64
CA THR A 115 9.01 -5.49 -9.73
C THR A 115 10.03 -4.64 -10.48
N THR A 116 10.97 -4.00 -9.75
CA THR A 116 12.05 -3.23 -10.39
C THR A 116 13.09 -4.14 -11.03
N ALA A 117 13.31 -5.35 -10.51
CA ALA A 117 14.17 -6.36 -11.14
C ALA A 117 13.58 -6.86 -12.46
N ILE A 118 12.27 -7.15 -12.52
CA ILE A 118 11.57 -7.52 -13.77
C ILE A 118 11.80 -6.45 -14.84
N THR A 119 11.57 -5.19 -14.51
CA THR A 119 11.75 -4.08 -15.45
C THR A 119 13.20 -3.97 -15.94
N LEU A 120 14.16 -4.16 -15.05
CA LEU A 120 15.58 -4.09 -15.39
C LEU A 120 15.98 -5.24 -16.32
N GLU A 121 15.64 -6.50 -15.99
CA GLU A 121 16.09 -7.66 -16.75
C GLU A 121 15.38 -7.73 -18.12
N THR A 122 14.09 -7.36 -18.19
CA THR A 122 13.40 -7.21 -19.49
C THR A 122 14.00 -6.10 -20.33
N GLY A 123 14.41 -4.98 -19.71
CA GLY A 123 15.10 -3.88 -20.41
C GLY A 123 16.49 -4.26 -20.94
N LYS A 124 17.17 -5.22 -20.33
CA LYS A 124 18.43 -5.81 -20.82
C LYS A 124 18.23 -6.87 -21.92
N GLY A 125 16.98 -7.27 -22.18
CA GLY A 125 16.67 -8.35 -23.12
C GLY A 125 16.65 -9.73 -22.50
N ASP A 126 16.89 -9.88 -21.18
CA ASP A 126 16.76 -11.15 -20.46
C ASP A 126 15.29 -11.41 -20.08
N PHE A 127 14.52 -11.76 -21.10
CA PHE A 127 13.09 -12.05 -20.93
C PHE A 127 12.85 -13.31 -20.10
N ALA A 128 13.78 -14.29 -20.15
CA ALA A 128 13.64 -15.54 -19.40
C ALA A 128 13.63 -15.27 -17.88
N LEU A 129 14.59 -14.49 -17.40
CA LEU A 129 14.67 -14.09 -15.99
C LEU A 129 13.50 -13.18 -15.60
N GLY A 130 13.14 -12.23 -16.49
CA GLY A 130 11.99 -11.35 -16.27
C GLY A 130 10.68 -12.13 -16.09
N ILE A 131 10.41 -13.12 -16.95
CA ILE A 131 9.23 -13.98 -16.84
C ILE A 131 9.28 -14.84 -15.57
N ALA A 132 10.43 -15.43 -15.22
CA ALA A 132 10.57 -16.22 -14.01
C ALA A 132 10.25 -15.40 -12.74
N LEU A 133 10.78 -14.17 -12.64
CA LEU A 133 10.46 -13.25 -11.54
C LEU A 133 8.98 -12.85 -11.53
N GLY A 134 8.38 -12.64 -12.71
CA GLY A 134 6.96 -12.35 -12.87
C GLY A 134 6.08 -13.48 -12.36
N VAL A 135 6.38 -14.73 -12.69
CA VAL A 135 5.68 -15.91 -12.18
C VAL A 135 5.79 -16.01 -10.66
N ILE A 136 6.96 -15.77 -10.09
CA ILE A 136 7.16 -15.75 -8.62
C ILE A 136 6.29 -14.68 -7.99
N LEU A 137 6.24 -13.48 -8.56
CA LEU A 137 5.42 -12.38 -8.05
C LEU A 137 3.92 -12.72 -8.09
N ILE A 138 3.46 -13.34 -9.18
CA ILE A 138 2.07 -13.79 -9.32
C ILE A 138 1.74 -14.85 -8.26
N LEU A 139 2.62 -15.82 -8.03
CA LEU A 139 2.43 -16.86 -7.01
C LEU A 139 2.36 -16.25 -5.60
N ILE A 140 3.25 -15.34 -5.25
CA ILE A 140 3.22 -14.62 -3.97
C ILE A 140 1.89 -13.86 -3.82
N SER A 141 1.49 -13.12 -4.84
CA SER A 141 0.24 -12.35 -4.84
C SER A 141 -0.98 -13.26 -4.70
N LEU A 142 -0.99 -14.41 -5.37
CA LEU A 142 -2.05 -15.40 -5.29
C LEU A 142 -2.16 -16.00 -3.88
N ILE A 143 -1.04 -16.41 -3.28
CA ILE A 143 -0.99 -16.95 -1.92
C ILE A 143 -1.51 -15.92 -0.93
N LEU A 144 -1.09 -14.67 -1.03
CA LEU A 144 -1.59 -13.59 -0.19
C LEU A 144 -3.10 -13.40 -0.34
N ASN A 145 -3.61 -13.33 -1.57
CA ASN A 145 -5.04 -13.15 -1.81
C ASN A 145 -5.88 -14.32 -1.30
N ILE A 146 -5.43 -15.57 -1.50
CA ILE A 146 -6.10 -16.77 -0.97
C ILE A 146 -6.12 -16.73 0.56
N SER A 147 -4.97 -16.45 1.19
CA SER A 147 -4.85 -16.37 2.65
C SER A 147 -5.81 -15.33 3.22
N LEU A 148 -5.92 -14.18 2.58
CA LEU A 148 -6.82 -13.10 2.97
C LEU A 148 -8.30 -13.49 2.82
N THR A 149 -8.63 -14.14 1.71
CA THR A 149 -10.00 -14.63 1.47
C THR A 149 -10.40 -15.67 2.52
N PHE A 150 -9.47 -16.53 2.91
CA PHE A 150 -9.70 -17.54 3.95
C PHE A 150 -9.86 -16.90 5.34
N LEU A 151 -9.03 -15.93 5.71
CA LEU A 151 -9.20 -15.15 6.93
C LEU A 151 -10.56 -14.45 6.98
N ARG A 152 -10.96 -13.80 5.90
CA ARG A 152 -12.23 -13.09 5.78
C ARG A 152 -13.43 -14.03 6.02
N ARG A 153 -13.40 -15.23 5.45
CA ARG A 153 -14.47 -16.22 5.65
C ARG A 153 -14.58 -16.73 7.08
N ARG A 154 -13.45 -16.92 7.77
CA ARG A 154 -13.44 -17.36 9.18
C ARG A 154 -14.01 -16.32 10.13
N THR A 155 -14.05 -15.09 9.76
CA THR A 155 -14.45 -13.98 10.64
C THR A 155 -15.89 -13.53 10.42
N GLN A 156 -16.53 -14.03 9.34
CA GLN A 156 -17.96 -13.81 9.07
C GLN A 156 -18.87 -14.92 9.60
N ASN A 157 -18.29 -16.01 10.14
CA ASN A 157 -18.97 -17.07 10.89
C ASN A 157 -18.70 -16.89 12.39
#